data_81f5dcf18db650956cdceba37ae76343
#
_entry.id   81f5dcf18db650956cdceba37ae76343
#
_cell.length_a   1.000
_cell.length_b   1.000
_cell.length_c   1.000
_cell.angle_alpha   90.00
_cell.angle_beta   90.00
_cell.angle_gamma   90.00
#
_symmetry.space_group_name_H-M   'P 1'
#
loop_
_entity.id
_entity.type
_entity.pdbx_description
1 polymer ?
#
loop_
_entity_poly.entity_id
_entity_poly.type
_entity_poly.pdbx_seq_one_letter_code
_entity_poly.pdbx_strand_id
1 'polypeptide(L)'
;DGVKNDVDNCPETANPNQSDIDGDGIGDVCDPNPLPKDTFSLQNTGETCRSSNDGKLQLDVKSDGLPNDTDFKFTVAVTGGPSGFSHTPEQLSSDTWKKENLEAATYTVCITSEYMSNFEQCFNVIITEPQDLSVLSSRANGSDILDLTMSGSKSYTIMHNNRPIKTTNSKYGLELKKGLNIIKIYAEKECQGVYEETIFNSEDILLSPNPARTSSKLWIGGDDRNVNVSMFDNAGRLLWTNQNNVPSSRSIDIQVSNLRPGLYYVKVESETVKQTAKLIKE
;
A
#
# COMPACT_ATOMS: atom_id res chain seq x y z
N ASP A 1 37.33 -42.56 -22.17
CA ASP A 1 37.79 -42.35 -20.80
C ASP A 1 38.11 -43.63 -20.06
N GLY A 2 37.78 -44.82 -20.60
CA GLY A 2 38.07 -46.12 -20.02
C GLY A 2 36.92 -46.77 -19.30
N VAL A 3 35.80 -46.16 -19.22
CA VAL A 3 34.54 -46.69 -18.67
C VAL A 3 33.73 -47.30 -19.81
N LYS A 4 33.11 -48.46 -19.57
CA LYS A 4 32.25 -49.10 -20.59
C LYS A 4 30.93 -48.39 -20.69
N ASN A 5 30.43 -48.19 -21.93
CA ASN A 5 29.17 -47.47 -22.22
C ASN A 5 27.92 -48.01 -21.48
N ASP A 6 27.95 -49.28 -21.06
CA ASP A 6 26.80 -49.89 -20.31
C ASP A 6 26.75 -49.49 -18.85
N VAL A 7 27.84 -48.90 -18.30
CA VAL A 7 27.96 -48.42 -16.92
C VAL A 7 28.46 -46.96 -16.84
N ASP A 8 28.68 -46.33 -18.01
CA ASP A 8 29.13 -44.95 -18.12
C ASP A 8 27.95 -43.98 -17.96
N ASN A 9 28.05 -43.08 -17.01
CA ASN A 9 26.99 -42.09 -16.78
C ASN A 9 27.06 -40.87 -17.72
N CYS A 10 28.12 -40.78 -18.59
CA CYS A 10 28.24 -39.85 -19.73
C CYS A 10 28.84 -40.52 -20.97
N PRO A 11 28.14 -41.44 -21.67
CA PRO A 11 28.72 -42.27 -22.71
C PRO A 11 29.34 -41.53 -23.90
N GLU A 12 28.92 -40.26 -24.14
CA GLU A 12 29.42 -39.41 -25.21
C GLU A 12 30.47 -38.40 -24.80
N THR A 13 30.73 -38.25 -23.49
CA THR A 13 31.64 -37.26 -22.89
C THR A 13 32.58 -37.91 -21.93
N ALA A 14 33.89 -37.79 -22.14
CA ALA A 14 34.87 -38.43 -21.27
C ALA A 14 34.83 -37.90 -19.84
N ASN A 15 34.55 -38.77 -18.88
CA ASN A 15 34.49 -38.46 -17.43
C ASN A 15 34.98 -39.64 -16.58
N PRO A 16 36.29 -39.92 -16.57
CA PRO A 16 36.86 -41.14 -15.94
C PRO A 16 36.55 -41.22 -14.44
N ASN A 17 36.20 -40.12 -13.80
CA ASN A 17 35.84 -40.10 -12.38
C ASN A 17 34.35 -40.47 -12.13
N GLN A 18 33.51 -40.51 -13.17
CA GLN A 18 32.08 -40.85 -13.10
C GLN A 18 31.32 -40.07 -12.00
N SER A 19 31.71 -38.77 -11.84
CA SER A 19 31.09 -37.91 -10.84
C SER A 19 29.62 -37.67 -11.19
N ASP A 20 28.76 -37.77 -10.17
CA ASP A 20 27.29 -37.61 -10.23
C ASP A 20 26.87 -37.07 -8.84
N ILE A 21 26.80 -35.73 -8.74
CA ILE A 21 26.65 -35.03 -7.44
C ILE A 21 25.21 -35.16 -6.92
N ASP A 22 24.23 -35.10 -7.79
CA ASP A 22 22.82 -35.16 -7.39
C ASP A 22 22.26 -36.58 -7.34
N GLY A 23 23.02 -37.56 -7.88
CA GLY A 23 22.70 -38.98 -7.81
C GLY A 23 21.60 -39.42 -8.72
N ASP A 24 21.31 -38.68 -9.82
CA ASP A 24 20.24 -39.00 -10.75
C ASP A 24 20.62 -40.02 -11.83
N GLY A 25 21.91 -40.37 -11.91
CA GLY A 25 22.46 -41.35 -12.86
C GLY A 25 23.03 -40.74 -14.13
N ILE A 26 23.02 -39.41 -14.27
CA ILE A 26 23.68 -38.64 -15.34
C ILE A 26 24.94 -38.02 -14.75
N GLY A 27 26.10 -38.18 -15.40
CA GLY A 27 27.36 -37.62 -14.87
C GLY A 27 27.40 -36.10 -15.01
N ASP A 28 28.01 -35.41 -14.01
CA ASP A 28 28.07 -33.94 -13.91
C ASP A 28 28.48 -33.23 -15.20
N VAL A 29 29.35 -33.82 -15.99
CA VAL A 29 29.92 -33.21 -17.20
C VAL A 29 28.93 -33.17 -18.35
N CYS A 30 27.97 -34.07 -18.35
CA CYS A 30 26.92 -34.18 -19.40
C CYS A 30 25.52 -33.83 -18.85
N ASP A 31 25.39 -33.58 -17.55
CA ASP A 31 24.12 -33.20 -16.92
C ASP A 31 23.90 -31.69 -17.04
N PRO A 32 22.74 -31.25 -17.58
CA PRO A 32 22.37 -29.83 -17.56
C PRO A 32 22.03 -29.30 -16.16
N ASN A 33 21.77 -30.16 -15.19
CA ASN A 33 21.43 -29.78 -13.81
C ASN A 33 22.21 -30.60 -12.76
N PRO A 34 23.53 -30.53 -12.72
CA PRO A 34 24.40 -31.44 -11.97
C PRO A 34 24.36 -31.25 -10.46
N LEU A 35 23.45 -30.45 -9.94
CA LEU A 35 23.34 -30.15 -8.51
C LEU A 35 21.96 -30.53 -7.97
N PRO A 36 21.86 -30.93 -6.70
CA PRO A 36 20.59 -31.18 -6.05
C PRO A 36 19.63 -29.97 -6.20
N LYS A 37 18.34 -30.25 -6.44
CA LYS A 37 17.33 -29.21 -6.75
C LYS A 37 17.18 -28.13 -5.67
N ASP A 38 17.55 -28.42 -4.43
CA ASP A 38 17.48 -27.53 -3.27
C ASP A 38 18.83 -26.88 -2.92
N THR A 39 19.85 -27.00 -3.79
CA THR A 39 21.15 -26.37 -3.60
C THR A 39 21.04 -24.85 -3.45
N PHE A 40 20.16 -24.21 -4.22
CA PHE A 40 19.98 -22.77 -4.18
C PHE A 40 18.55 -22.40 -3.75
N SER A 41 18.46 -21.49 -2.80
CA SER A 41 17.20 -20.90 -2.35
C SER A 41 17.27 -19.38 -2.49
N LEU A 42 16.49 -18.81 -3.41
CA LEU A 42 16.39 -17.36 -3.61
C LEU A 42 15.15 -16.81 -2.93
N GLN A 43 15.34 -15.86 -2.03
CA GLN A 43 14.29 -15.12 -1.34
C GLN A 43 14.33 -13.65 -1.75
N ASN A 44 13.17 -12.99 -1.76
CA ASN A 44 13.08 -11.57 -2.02
C ASN A 44 12.21 -10.86 -1.00
N THR A 45 12.53 -9.59 -0.75
CA THR A 45 11.72 -8.67 0.04
C THR A 45 11.41 -7.46 -0.83
N GLY A 46 10.14 -7.13 -0.98
CA GLY A 46 9.71 -5.91 -1.66
C GLY A 46 10.09 -4.64 -0.90
N GLU A 47 9.91 -3.51 -1.54
CA GLU A 47 10.15 -2.21 -0.92
C GLU A 47 9.25 -1.97 0.29
N THR A 48 9.78 -1.26 1.28
CA THR A 48 9.00 -0.90 2.47
C THR A 48 7.94 0.15 2.16
N CYS A 49 8.27 1.11 1.30
CA CYS A 49 7.39 2.15 0.80
C CYS A 49 7.57 2.29 -0.71
N ARG A 50 6.63 2.93 -1.37
CA ARG A 50 6.73 3.22 -2.80
C ARG A 50 7.96 4.06 -3.09
N SER A 51 8.75 3.63 -4.07
CA SER A 51 10.00 4.29 -4.49
C SER A 51 11.02 4.45 -3.36
N SER A 52 11.00 3.60 -2.34
CA SER A 52 12.00 3.63 -1.27
C SER A 52 13.33 2.99 -1.70
N ASN A 53 13.30 2.21 -2.78
CA ASN A 53 14.48 1.55 -3.36
C ASN A 53 15.25 0.72 -2.33
N ASP A 54 14.53 0.10 -1.39
CA ASP A 54 15.09 -0.71 -0.30
C ASP A 54 14.75 -2.20 -0.42
N GLY A 55 14.32 -2.61 -1.61
CA GLY A 55 14.09 -4.01 -1.95
C GLY A 55 15.36 -4.85 -1.78
N LYS A 56 15.19 -6.15 -1.50
CA LYS A 56 16.30 -7.06 -1.19
C LYS A 56 16.14 -8.41 -1.86
N LEU A 57 17.28 -8.98 -2.23
CA LEU A 57 17.43 -10.37 -2.61
C LEU A 57 18.38 -11.06 -1.63
N GLN A 58 18.08 -12.30 -1.27
CA GLN A 58 18.95 -13.18 -0.51
C GLN A 58 18.99 -14.53 -1.20
N LEU A 59 20.19 -14.98 -1.56
CA LEU A 59 20.47 -16.31 -2.07
C LEU A 59 21.16 -17.10 -0.97
N ASP A 60 20.58 -18.21 -0.58
CA ASP A 60 21.17 -19.18 0.34
C ASP A 60 21.59 -20.42 -0.44
N VAL A 61 22.80 -20.88 -0.20
CA VAL A 61 23.39 -22.08 -0.81
C VAL A 61 23.47 -23.16 0.25
N LYS A 62 22.91 -24.33 -0.07
CA LYS A 62 23.03 -25.52 0.76
C LYS A 62 24.27 -26.29 0.34
N SER A 63 25.34 -26.16 1.09
CA SER A 63 26.63 -26.78 0.80
C SER A 63 26.74 -28.27 1.22
N ASP A 64 25.79 -28.74 2.03
CA ASP A 64 25.72 -30.14 2.47
C ASP A 64 25.55 -31.10 1.29
N GLY A 65 26.53 -31.97 1.09
CA GLY A 65 26.54 -32.95 0.00
C GLY A 65 27.22 -32.48 -1.29
N LEU A 66 27.69 -31.24 -1.33
CA LEU A 66 28.59 -30.79 -2.39
C LEU A 66 30.02 -31.25 -2.13
N PRO A 67 30.81 -31.58 -3.17
CA PRO A 67 32.21 -31.92 -2.99
C PRO A 67 32.98 -30.73 -2.44
N ASN A 68 33.70 -30.89 -1.35
CA ASN A 68 34.55 -29.94 -0.62
C ASN A 68 34.34 -28.46 -0.94
N ASP A 69 33.81 -27.72 0.03
CA ASP A 69 33.38 -26.30 0.00
C ASP A 69 34.39 -25.32 -0.64
N THR A 70 35.67 -25.69 -0.70
CA THR A 70 36.75 -24.85 -1.22
C THR A 70 36.79 -24.82 -2.76
N ASP A 71 36.14 -25.77 -3.42
CA ASP A 71 36.26 -25.95 -4.88
C ASP A 71 35.03 -25.47 -5.67
N PHE A 72 33.87 -25.25 -5.02
CA PHE A 72 32.68 -24.74 -5.66
C PHE A 72 32.61 -23.22 -5.63
N LYS A 73 33.28 -22.59 -6.58
CA LYS A 73 33.21 -21.13 -6.75
C LYS A 73 32.02 -20.75 -7.61
N PHE A 74 30.91 -20.41 -6.98
CA PHE A 74 29.75 -19.88 -7.66
C PHE A 74 29.89 -18.38 -7.86
N THR A 75 29.46 -17.93 -9.03
CA THR A 75 29.37 -16.52 -9.37
C THR A 75 27.92 -16.15 -9.59
N VAL A 76 27.48 -15.10 -8.92
CA VAL A 76 26.12 -14.55 -9.03
C VAL A 76 26.12 -13.33 -9.93
N ALA A 77 25.30 -13.36 -10.97
CA ALA A 77 25.00 -12.23 -11.84
C ALA A 77 23.54 -11.83 -11.70
N VAL A 78 23.27 -10.53 -11.60
CA VAL A 78 21.89 -10.00 -11.57
C VAL A 78 21.70 -9.11 -12.79
N THR A 79 20.66 -9.40 -13.55
CA THR A 79 20.26 -8.63 -14.73
C THR A 79 18.80 -8.22 -14.65
N GLY A 80 18.30 -7.44 -15.61
CA GLY A 80 16.97 -6.87 -15.53
C GLY A 80 16.94 -5.60 -14.68
N GLY A 81 15.90 -5.41 -13.87
CA GLY A 81 15.75 -4.20 -13.06
C GLY A 81 15.30 -2.98 -13.88
N PRO A 82 15.26 -1.79 -13.24
CA PRO A 82 14.89 -0.55 -13.90
C PRO A 82 15.96 -0.11 -14.91
N SER A 83 15.61 0.86 -15.78
CA SER A 83 16.55 1.43 -16.75
C SER A 83 17.78 2.00 -16.07
N GLY A 84 18.96 1.55 -16.48
CA GLY A 84 20.24 1.97 -15.89
C GLY A 84 20.72 1.08 -14.74
N PHE A 85 19.97 0.05 -14.35
CA PHE A 85 20.46 -0.94 -13.39
C PHE A 85 21.66 -1.70 -13.97
N SER A 86 22.71 -1.86 -13.18
CA SER A 86 23.86 -2.69 -13.51
C SER A 86 24.37 -3.42 -12.27
N HIS A 87 24.79 -4.65 -12.45
CA HIS A 87 25.40 -5.46 -11.40
C HIS A 87 26.65 -6.13 -12.00
N THR A 88 27.79 -5.91 -11.35
CA THR A 88 29.01 -6.66 -11.67
C THR A 88 28.88 -8.05 -11.06
N PRO A 89 29.06 -9.14 -11.84
CA PRO A 89 29.02 -10.48 -11.28
C PRO A 89 29.97 -10.63 -10.07
N GLU A 90 29.48 -11.25 -9.02
CA GLU A 90 30.17 -11.41 -7.74
C GLU A 90 30.39 -12.89 -7.45
N GLN A 91 31.61 -13.27 -7.10
CA GLN A 91 31.90 -14.63 -6.64
C GLN A 91 31.38 -14.76 -5.19
N LEU A 92 30.69 -15.86 -4.90
CA LEU A 92 30.23 -16.15 -3.54
C LEU A 92 31.42 -16.38 -2.61
N SER A 93 31.40 -15.75 -1.46
CA SER A 93 32.39 -15.89 -0.39
C SER A 93 31.80 -16.61 0.85
N SER A 94 30.55 -16.96 0.84
CA SER A 94 29.81 -17.64 1.91
C SER A 94 28.53 -18.29 1.35
N ASP A 95 27.90 -19.14 2.15
CA ASP A 95 26.63 -19.82 1.82
C ASP A 95 25.42 -18.88 1.73
N THR A 96 25.62 -17.61 2.02
CA THR A 96 24.55 -16.59 1.89
C THR A 96 25.08 -15.37 1.16
N TRP A 97 24.42 -15.02 0.08
CA TRP A 97 24.65 -13.78 -0.67
C TRP A 97 23.44 -12.85 -0.56
N LYS A 98 23.69 -11.54 -0.54
CA LYS A 98 22.63 -10.52 -0.43
C LYS A 98 22.87 -9.38 -1.40
N LYS A 99 21.77 -8.91 -1.98
CA LYS A 99 21.71 -7.65 -2.74
C LYS A 99 20.62 -6.78 -2.15
N GLU A 100 20.99 -5.58 -1.77
CA GLU A 100 20.10 -4.60 -1.16
C GLU A 100 19.97 -3.35 -2.06
N ASN A 101 19.07 -2.44 -1.67
CA ASN A 101 18.79 -1.19 -2.37
C ASN A 101 18.30 -1.41 -3.80
N LEU A 102 17.38 -2.35 -3.96
CA LEU A 102 16.77 -2.66 -5.24
C LEU A 102 15.43 -1.91 -5.39
N GLU A 103 15.23 -1.32 -6.55
CA GLU A 103 13.95 -0.73 -6.96
C GLU A 103 12.94 -1.83 -7.30
N ALA A 104 11.65 -1.48 -7.26
CA ALA A 104 10.58 -2.38 -7.68
C ALA A 104 10.69 -2.67 -9.19
N ALA A 105 11.03 -3.89 -9.52
CA ALA A 105 11.22 -4.37 -10.89
C ALA A 105 11.32 -5.89 -10.95
N THR A 106 11.40 -6.43 -12.17
CA THR A 106 11.74 -7.83 -12.41
C THR A 106 13.24 -7.97 -12.60
N TYR A 107 13.83 -8.89 -11.85
CA TYR A 107 15.26 -9.23 -11.92
C TYR A 107 15.44 -10.68 -12.31
N THR A 108 16.53 -10.97 -12.98
CA THR A 108 17.00 -12.34 -13.25
C THR A 108 18.31 -12.54 -12.52
N VAL A 109 18.34 -13.50 -11.62
CA VAL A 109 19.54 -13.90 -10.87
C VAL A 109 20.07 -15.18 -11.44
N CYS A 110 21.26 -15.15 -12.05
CA CYS A 110 21.90 -16.31 -12.63
C CYS A 110 23.14 -16.71 -11.82
N ILE A 111 23.30 -17.99 -11.59
CA ILE A 111 24.39 -18.59 -10.85
C ILE A 111 25.16 -19.46 -11.84
N THR A 112 26.48 -19.24 -11.91
CA THR A 112 27.42 -20.04 -12.72
C THR A 112 28.51 -20.61 -11.82
N SER A 113 29.21 -21.63 -12.27
CA SER A 113 30.34 -22.23 -11.56
C SER A 113 31.60 -22.22 -12.43
N GLU A 114 32.75 -21.95 -11.81
CA GLU A 114 34.05 -22.07 -12.51
C GLU A 114 34.44 -23.54 -12.78
N TYR A 115 33.91 -24.48 -11.99
CA TYR A 115 34.27 -25.91 -12.08
C TYR A 115 33.32 -26.72 -12.96
N MET A 116 32.13 -26.20 -13.20
CA MET A 116 31.12 -26.79 -14.09
C MET A 116 30.89 -25.83 -15.24
N SER A 117 31.69 -25.96 -16.31
CA SER A 117 31.77 -24.99 -17.41
C SER A 117 30.44 -24.74 -18.17
N ASN A 118 29.49 -25.66 -18.05
CA ASN A 118 28.17 -25.56 -18.69
C ASN A 118 27.04 -25.31 -17.68
N PHE A 119 27.36 -25.14 -16.38
CA PHE A 119 26.34 -24.91 -15.36
C PHE A 119 25.92 -23.45 -15.34
N GLU A 120 24.64 -23.23 -15.54
CA GLU A 120 23.96 -21.96 -15.31
C GLU A 120 22.54 -22.22 -14.78
N GLN A 121 22.25 -21.72 -13.60
CA GLN A 121 20.90 -21.73 -13.05
C GLN A 121 20.39 -20.32 -12.83
N CYS A 122 19.25 -19.98 -13.42
CA CYS A 122 18.68 -18.65 -13.36
C CYS A 122 17.29 -18.66 -12.68
N PHE A 123 17.06 -17.62 -11.86
CA PHE A 123 15.79 -17.36 -11.17
C PHE A 123 15.23 -16.01 -11.63
N ASN A 124 13.95 -16.00 -12.00
CA ASN A 124 13.23 -14.75 -12.22
C ASN A 124 12.49 -14.36 -10.94
N VAL A 125 12.72 -13.12 -10.49
CA VAL A 125 12.18 -12.63 -9.23
C VAL A 125 11.64 -11.22 -9.40
N ILE A 126 10.55 -10.90 -8.70
CA ILE A 126 9.91 -9.60 -8.74
C ILE A 126 10.06 -8.92 -7.38
N ILE A 127 10.76 -7.80 -7.35
CA ILE A 127 10.71 -6.87 -6.23
C ILE A 127 9.47 -6.00 -6.42
N THR A 128 8.57 -6.02 -5.44
CA THR A 128 7.31 -5.26 -5.48
C THR A 128 7.40 -4.03 -4.61
N GLU A 129 6.61 -2.99 -4.92
CA GLU A 129 6.39 -1.83 -4.06
C GLU A 129 4.95 -1.78 -3.55
N PRO A 130 4.68 -1.18 -2.38
CA PRO A 130 3.32 -0.93 -1.91
C PRO A 130 2.63 0.08 -2.80
N GLN A 131 1.35 -0.12 -3.04
CA GLN A 131 0.50 0.86 -3.72
C GLN A 131 -0.02 1.89 -2.73
N ASP A 132 -0.31 3.11 -3.20
CA ASP A 132 -0.95 4.14 -2.40
C ASP A 132 -2.36 3.70 -1.97
N LEU A 133 -2.77 4.11 -0.77
CA LEU A 133 -4.14 3.92 -0.31
C LEU A 133 -5.10 4.69 -1.21
N SER A 134 -6.08 4.01 -1.74
CA SER A 134 -7.20 4.63 -2.46
C SER A 134 -8.51 4.24 -1.81
N VAL A 135 -9.36 5.23 -1.55
CA VAL A 135 -10.68 5.05 -0.93
C VAL A 135 -11.74 5.78 -1.75
N LEU A 136 -12.78 5.07 -2.07
CA LEU A 136 -14.03 5.63 -2.60
C LEU A 136 -15.09 5.46 -1.53
N SER A 137 -15.73 6.57 -1.15
CA SER A 137 -16.88 6.58 -0.25
C SER A 137 -18.15 6.91 -1.01
N SER A 138 -19.24 6.25 -0.67
CA SER A 138 -20.56 6.55 -1.20
C SER A 138 -21.63 6.30 -0.15
N ARG A 139 -22.69 7.10 -0.20
CA ARG A 139 -23.83 6.99 0.71
C ARG A 139 -25.13 7.11 -0.09
N ALA A 140 -26.04 6.18 0.09
CA ALA A 140 -27.39 6.30 -0.44
C ALA A 140 -28.17 7.36 0.36
N ASN A 141 -29.07 8.11 -0.30
CA ASN A 141 -29.88 9.12 0.34
C ASN A 141 -30.69 8.53 1.52
N GLY A 142 -30.62 9.18 2.68
CA GLY A 142 -31.29 8.73 3.90
C GLY A 142 -30.69 7.48 4.56
N SER A 143 -29.59 6.94 4.05
CA SER A 143 -28.91 5.78 4.65
C SER A 143 -28.00 6.21 5.81
N ASP A 144 -28.02 5.46 6.90
CA ASP A 144 -27.02 5.59 7.97
C ASP A 144 -25.74 4.77 7.70
N ILE A 145 -25.64 4.17 6.50
CA ILE A 145 -24.47 3.39 6.10
C ILE A 145 -23.67 4.16 5.06
N LEU A 146 -22.38 4.30 5.32
CA LEU A 146 -21.38 4.76 4.37
C LEU A 146 -20.67 3.55 3.77
N ASP A 147 -20.84 3.36 2.47
CA ASP A 147 -20.14 2.32 1.73
C ASP A 147 -18.73 2.80 1.38
N LEU A 148 -17.73 2.07 1.87
CA LEU A 148 -16.32 2.32 1.62
C LEU A 148 -15.80 1.24 0.68
N THR A 149 -15.11 1.65 -0.39
CA THR A 149 -14.33 0.76 -1.26
C THR A 149 -12.87 1.19 -1.18
N MET A 150 -12.03 0.29 -0.66
CA MET A 150 -10.62 0.53 -0.33
C MET A 150 -9.71 -0.33 -1.20
N SER A 151 -8.56 0.20 -1.62
CA SER A 151 -7.53 -0.53 -2.36
C SER A 151 -6.13 -0.03 -2.00
N GLY A 152 -5.11 -0.76 -2.45
CA GLY A 152 -3.70 -0.44 -2.21
C GLY A 152 -3.08 -1.20 -1.04
N SER A 153 -3.87 -1.91 -0.22
CA SER A 153 -3.36 -2.67 0.93
C SER A 153 -4.09 -4.00 1.12
N LYS A 154 -3.47 -4.90 1.90
CA LYS A 154 -4.09 -6.19 2.30
C LYS A 154 -4.92 -6.06 3.58
N SER A 155 -4.68 -5.01 4.36
CA SER A 155 -5.42 -4.71 5.59
C SER A 155 -5.59 -3.21 5.78
N TYR A 156 -6.68 -2.82 6.44
CA TYR A 156 -7.05 -1.43 6.66
C TYR A 156 -7.43 -1.22 8.13
N THR A 157 -7.11 -0.02 8.63
CA THR A 157 -7.59 0.44 9.93
C THR A 157 -8.48 1.67 9.71
N ILE A 158 -9.79 1.50 9.95
CA ILE A 158 -10.79 2.56 9.87
C ILE A 158 -10.93 3.18 11.26
N MET A 159 -10.53 4.42 11.43
CA MET A 159 -10.78 5.20 12.64
C MET A 159 -12.09 5.95 12.49
N HIS A 160 -13.13 5.55 13.18
CA HIS A 160 -14.41 6.21 13.22
C HIS A 160 -14.63 6.88 14.58
N ASN A 161 -14.63 8.21 14.61
CA ASN A 161 -14.73 9.01 15.84
C ASN A 161 -13.72 8.53 16.91
N ASN A 162 -12.45 8.36 16.51
CA ASN A 162 -11.34 7.86 17.32
C ASN A 162 -11.47 6.40 17.79
N ARG A 163 -12.39 5.60 17.24
CA ARG A 163 -12.49 4.16 17.51
C ARG A 163 -11.96 3.38 16.33
N PRO A 164 -10.96 2.50 16.54
CA PRO A 164 -10.38 1.72 15.46
C PRO A 164 -11.25 0.50 15.11
N ILE A 165 -11.39 0.25 13.82
CA ILE A 165 -11.99 -0.94 13.23
C ILE A 165 -10.95 -1.51 12.27
N LYS A 166 -10.51 -2.74 12.47
CA LYS A 166 -9.56 -3.42 11.58
C LYS A 166 -10.30 -4.35 10.64
N THR A 167 -9.93 -4.34 9.37
CA THR A 167 -10.51 -5.20 8.34
C THR A 167 -9.49 -5.56 7.26
N THR A 168 -9.66 -6.73 6.66
CA THR A 168 -8.96 -7.15 5.44
C THR A 168 -9.86 -7.05 4.20
N ASN A 169 -11.12 -6.68 4.40
CA ASN A 169 -12.08 -6.54 3.31
C ASN A 169 -11.84 -5.21 2.57
N SER A 170 -11.79 -5.27 1.26
CA SER A 170 -11.73 -4.07 0.40
C SER A 170 -13.05 -3.30 0.31
N LYS A 171 -14.16 -3.89 0.76
CA LYS A 171 -15.47 -3.23 0.87
C LYS A 171 -15.95 -3.29 2.31
N TYR A 172 -16.42 -2.16 2.83
CA TYR A 172 -16.90 -2.05 4.20
C TYR A 172 -18.07 -1.07 4.30
N GLY A 173 -19.20 -1.51 4.87
CA GLY A 173 -20.31 -0.64 5.22
C GLY A 173 -20.12 -0.08 6.63
N LEU A 174 -19.80 1.22 6.76
CA LEU A 174 -19.62 1.90 8.02
C LEU A 174 -20.93 2.51 8.49
N GLU A 175 -21.41 2.07 9.66
CA GLU A 175 -22.59 2.66 10.29
C GLU A 175 -22.25 4.04 10.88
N LEU A 176 -22.93 5.07 10.37
CA LEU A 176 -22.76 6.46 10.80
C LEU A 176 -23.55 6.70 12.08
N LYS A 177 -22.95 7.45 12.99
CA LYS A 177 -23.64 7.94 14.20
C LYS A 177 -24.36 9.25 13.91
N LYS A 178 -25.37 9.55 14.68
CA LYS A 178 -26.01 10.88 14.64
C LYS A 178 -24.99 11.98 14.95
N GLY A 179 -24.98 13.05 14.18
CA GLY A 179 -24.05 14.15 14.28
C GLY A 179 -22.81 14.00 13.40
N LEU A 180 -21.68 14.51 13.84
CA LEU A 180 -20.42 14.47 13.11
C LEU A 180 -19.76 13.10 13.19
N ASN A 181 -19.36 12.60 12.03
CA ASN A 181 -18.58 11.39 11.86
C ASN A 181 -17.25 11.77 11.23
N ILE A 182 -16.19 11.64 12.01
CA ILE A 182 -14.80 11.83 11.57
C ILE A 182 -14.23 10.47 11.23
N ILE A 183 -13.87 10.29 9.98
CA ILE A 183 -13.41 9.02 9.44
C ILE A 183 -11.99 9.22 8.93
N LYS A 184 -11.05 8.37 9.38
CA LYS A 184 -9.68 8.28 8.86
C LYS A 184 -9.42 6.83 8.53
N ILE A 185 -8.84 6.58 7.38
CA ILE A 185 -8.52 5.22 6.95
C ILE A 185 -7.03 5.15 6.68
N TYR A 186 -6.40 4.16 7.29
CA TYR A 186 -4.98 3.84 7.17
C TYR A 186 -4.83 2.49 6.50
N ALA A 187 -3.83 2.38 5.65
CA ALA A 187 -3.36 1.12 5.10
C ALA A 187 -2.42 0.41 6.09
N GLU A 188 -1.84 -0.71 5.69
CA GLU A 188 -0.90 -1.48 6.51
C GLU A 188 0.39 -0.71 6.81
N LYS A 189 0.86 0.09 5.83
CA LYS A 189 2.09 0.89 5.94
C LYS A 189 1.74 2.38 5.99
N GLU A 190 2.39 3.11 6.89
CA GLU A 190 2.14 4.55 7.08
C GLU A 190 2.38 5.38 5.81
N CYS A 191 3.36 4.97 5.00
CA CYS A 191 3.71 5.67 3.76
C CYS A 191 2.70 5.52 2.62
N GLN A 192 1.69 4.66 2.76
CA GLN A 192 0.65 4.50 1.74
C GLN A 192 -0.39 5.64 1.77
N GLY A 193 -0.26 6.56 2.71
CA GLY A 193 -1.15 7.71 2.88
C GLY A 193 -2.30 7.44 3.84
N VAL A 194 -3.09 8.49 4.05
CA VAL A 194 -4.26 8.49 4.93
C VAL A 194 -5.43 9.10 4.18
N TYR A 195 -6.56 8.42 4.21
CA TYR A 195 -7.83 8.99 3.76
C TYR A 195 -8.53 9.65 4.96
N GLU A 196 -9.05 10.86 4.78
CA GLU A 196 -9.81 11.57 5.80
C GLU A 196 -11.11 12.13 5.21
N GLU A 197 -12.22 11.87 5.90
CA GLU A 197 -13.53 12.40 5.54
C GLU A 197 -14.32 12.76 6.80
N THR A 198 -15.10 13.83 6.72
CA THR A 198 -16.05 14.21 7.78
C THR A 198 -17.45 14.25 7.19
N ILE A 199 -18.37 13.49 7.79
CA ILE A 199 -19.77 13.38 7.34
C ILE A 199 -20.69 13.82 8.48
N PHE A 200 -21.62 14.70 8.16
CA PHE A 200 -22.69 15.08 9.07
C PHE A 200 -23.92 14.21 8.82
N ASN A 201 -24.28 13.40 9.80
CA ASN A 201 -25.43 12.51 9.76
C ASN A 201 -26.49 12.99 10.78
N SER A 202 -27.37 13.90 10.36
CA SER A 202 -28.42 14.49 11.19
C SER A 202 -29.49 15.11 10.30
N GLU A 203 -30.68 15.30 10.83
CA GLU A 203 -31.73 16.14 10.27
C GLU A 203 -31.60 17.59 10.72
N ASP A 204 -30.76 17.89 11.68
CA ASP A 204 -30.53 19.19 12.27
C ASP A 204 -29.42 19.97 11.58
N ILE A 205 -29.21 21.21 11.98
CA ILE A 205 -28.05 22.02 11.60
C ILE A 205 -27.08 22.14 12.78
N LEU A 206 -25.79 22.27 12.47
CA LEU A 206 -24.74 22.45 13.46
C LEU A 206 -23.76 23.52 13.00
N LEU A 207 -23.36 24.41 13.93
CA LEU A 207 -22.27 25.37 13.72
C LEU A 207 -21.04 24.96 14.55
N SER A 208 -19.91 24.76 13.87
CA SER A 208 -18.66 24.35 14.53
C SER A 208 -17.43 24.94 13.80
N PRO A 209 -16.48 25.58 14.53
CA PRO A 209 -16.52 25.88 15.94
C PRO A 209 -17.58 26.93 16.32
N ASN A 210 -18.12 26.81 17.52
CA ASN A 210 -19.00 27.78 18.13
C ASN A 210 -18.72 27.82 19.64
N PRO A 211 -18.08 28.86 20.18
CA PRO A 211 -17.77 30.17 19.61
C PRO A 211 -16.78 30.16 18.42
N ALA A 212 -16.90 31.16 17.56
CA ALA A 212 -16.08 31.32 16.35
C ALA A 212 -15.30 32.64 16.37
N ARG A 213 -14.02 32.58 15.91
CA ARG A 213 -13.16 33.78 15.79
C ARG A 213 -13.14 34.35 14.38
N THR A 214 -12.89 33.55 13.39
CA THR A 214 -12.79 34.00 11.97
C THR A 214 -13.84 33.38 11.09
N SER A 215 -14.13 32.11 11.30
CA SER A 215 -15.13 31.34 10.53
C SER A 215 -15.74 30.25 11.38
N SER A 216 -16.91 29.78 10.96
CA SER A 216 -17.58 28.58 11.47
C SER A 216 -18.09 27.76 10.29
N LYS A 217 -18.07 26.44 10.35
CA LYS A 217 -18.76 25.58 9.39
C LYS A 217 -20.19 25.38 9.82
N LEU A 218 -21.10 25.67 8.92
CA LEU A 218 -22.51 25.32 9.04
C LEU A 218 -22.72 23.96 8.41
N TRP A 219 -22.97 22.95 9.24
CA TRP A 219 -23.36 21.62 8.80
C TRP A 219 -24.87 21.55 8.66
N ILE A 220 -25.36 20.98 7.56
CA ILE A 220 -26.78 20.99 7.18
C ILE A 220 -27.27 19.57 7.07
N GLY A 221 -28.24 19.20 7.88
CA GLY A 221 -28.90 17.90 7.85
C GLY A 221 -29.79 17.72 6.64
N GLY A 222 -30.39 16.54 6.51
CA GLY A 222 -31.23 16.16 5.39
C GLY A 222 -30.51 16.08 4.05
N ASP A 223 -31.26 15.98 2.95
CA ASP A 223 -30.74 15.71 1.61
C ASP A 223 -30.91 16.89 0.62
N ASP A 224 -31.44 18.03 1.07
CA ASP A 224 -31.65 19.20 0.21
C ASP A 224 -30.32 19.68 -0.40
N ARG A 225 -30.34 19.94 -1.70
CA ARG A 225 -29.16 20.42 -2.45
C ARG A 225 -29.02 21.93 -2.43
N ASN A 226 -30.12 22.66 -2.24
CA ASN A 226 -30.15 24.12 -2.22
C ASN A 226 -30.76 24.59 -0.92
N VAL A 227 -30.11 25.53 -0.26
CA VAL A 227 -30.60 26.16 0.98
C VAL A 227 -30.41 27.65 0.93
N ASN A 228 -31.31 28.38 1.56
CA ASN A 228 -31.16 29.79 1.86
C ASN A 228 -30.57 29.91 3.25
N VAL A 229 -29.41 30.56 3.39
CA VAL A 229 -28.77 30.85 4.65
C VAL A 229 -28.85 32.33 4.92
N SER A 230 -29.40 32.70 6.06
CA SER A 230 -29.54 34.10 6.50
C SER A 230 -28.90 34.30 7.85
N MET A 231 -28.21 35.41 8.04
CA MET A 231 -27.61 35.78 9.32
C MET A 231 -28.30 37.02 9.88
N PHE A 232 -28.60 36.97 11.18
CA PHE A 232 -29.22 38.04 11.94
C PHE A 232 -28.36 38.43 13.13
N ASP A 233 -28.38 39.70 13.53
CA ASP A 233 -27.83 40.14 14.80
C ASP A 233 -28.77 39.79 15.98
N ASN A 234 -28.34 40.13 17.20
CA ASN A 234 -29.05 39.85 18.43
C ASN A 234 -30.39 40.64 18.55
N ALA A 235 -30.58 41.69 17.74
CA ALA A 235 -31.82 42.45 17.65
C ALA A 235 -32.79 41.92 16.58
N GLY A 236 -32.41 40.83 15.88
CA GLY A 236 -33.21 40.25 14.80
C GLY A 236 -33.10 40.99 13.46
N ARG A 237 -32.12 41.92 13.31
CA ARG A 237 -31.87 42.60 12.07
C ARG A 237 -31.11 41.69 11.12
N LEU A 238 -31.59 41.55 9.88
CA LEU A 238 -30.92 40.80 8.82
C LEU A 238 -29.60 41.49 8.45
N LEU A 239 -28.51 40.74 8.50
CA LEU A 239 -27.19 41.18 8.07
C LEU A 239 -26.92 40.79 6.61
N TRP A 240 -27.22 39.55 6.26
CA TRP A 240 -27.15 39.05 4.89
C TRP A 240 -28.01 37.81 4.70
N THR A 241 -28.32 37.47 3.45
CA THR A 241 -28.93 36.22 3.01
C THR A 241 -28.28 35.76 1.71
N ASN A 242 -27.98 34.48 1.62
CA ASN A 242 -27.37 33.85 0.43
C ASN A 242 -28.06 32.54 0.13
N GLN A 243 -28.28 32.29 -1.15
CA GLN A 243 -28.62 30.97 -1.65
C GLN A 243 -27.34 30.17 -1.86
N ASN A 244 -27.29 29.00 -1.31
CA ASN A 244 -26.13 28.13 -1.34
C ASN A 244 -26.47 26.75 -1.92
N ASN A 245 -25.61 26.25 -2.77
CA ASN A 245 -25.62 24.85 -3.16
C ASN A 245 -24.89 24.05 -2.10
N VAL A 246 -25.53 23.06 -1.50
CA VAL A 246 -24.97 22.25 -0.41
C VAL A 246 -24.05 21.19 -1.02
N PRO A 247 -22.74 21.21 -0.71
CA PRO A 247 -21.81 20.22 -1.22
C PRO A 247 -22.07 18.83 -0.61
N SER A 248 -21.46 17.80 -1.16
CA SER A 248 -21.54 16.41 -0.65
C SER A 248 -21.10 16.29 0.80
N SER A 249 -20.14 17.13 1.24
CA SER A 249 -19.69 17.22 2.64
C SER A 249 -20.79 17.72 3.60
N ARG A 250 -21.91 18.22 3.07
CA ARG A 250 -23.02 18.79 3.84
C ARG A 250 -22.62 20.00 4.69
N SER A 251 -21.57 20.77 4.31
CA SER A 251 -21.07 21.90 5.08
C SER A 251 -20.84 23.14 4.22
N ILE A 252 -21.12 24.31 4.78
CA ILE A 252 -20.91 25.64 4.20
C ILE A 252 -20.07 26.47 5.17
N ASP A 253 -19.05 27.18 4.66
CA ASP A 253 -18.21 28.04 5.49
C ASP A 253 -18.91 29.40 5.71
N ILE A 254 -19.10 29.76 6.98
CA ILE A 254 -19.64 31.04 7.42
C ILE A 254 -18.51 31.92 7.91
N GLN A 255 -18.20 32.98 7.15
CA GLN A 255 -17.20 33.96 7.54
C GLN A 255 -17.74 34.95 8.57
N VAL A 256 -17.04 35.08 9.70
CA VAL A 256 -17.44 35.97 10.81
C VAL A 256 -16.34 36.96 11.20
N SER A 257 -15.22 36.99 10.49
CA SER A 257 -14.07 37.86 10.79
C SER A 257 -14.45 39.34 10.84
N ASN A 258 -15.41 39.79 10.03
CA ASN A 258 -15.87 41.18 9.95
C ASN A 258 -16.99 41.51 10.93
N LEU A 259 -17.42 40.57 11.75
CA LEU A 259 -18.46 40.79 12.75
C LEU A 259 -17.83 41.23 14.06
N ARG A 260 -18.55 42.07 14.84
CA ARG A 260 -18.17 42.41 16.19
C ARG A 260 -18.40 41.23 17.14
N PRO A 261 -17.61 41.08 18.21
CA PRO A 261 -17.91 40.09 19.22
C PRO A 261 -19.36 40.20 19.72
N GLY A 262 -20.03 39.06 19.80
CA GLY A 262 -21.44 39.05 20.21
C GLY A 262 -22.19 37.83 19.73
N LEU A 263 -23.51 37.92 19.90
CA LEU A 263 -24.43 36.84 19.57
C LEU A 263 -25.12 37.13 18.21
N TYR A 264 -25.19 36.09 17.39
CA TYR A 264 -25.82 36.08 16.08
C TYR A 264 -26.69 34.84 15.93
N TYR A 265 -27.61 34.90 14.96
CA TYR A 265 -28.47 33.78 14.60
C TYR A 265 -28.30 33.46 13.11
N VAL A 266 -28.03 32.18 12.81
CA VAL A 266 -27.93 31.65 11.45
C VAL A 266 -29.19 30.85 11.18
N LYS A 267 -29.99 31.31 10.25
CA LYS A 267 -31.24 30.65 9.78
C LYS A 267 -30.98 29.92 8.49
N VAL A 268 -31.38 28.65 8.42
CA VAL A 268 -31.34 27.82 7.20
C VAL A 268 -32.74 27.45 6.81
N GLU A 269 -33.08 27.71 5.55
CA GLU A 269 -34.38 27.39 4.97
C GLU A 269 -34.22 26.68 3.62
N SER A 270 -34.91 25.55 3.50
CA SER A 270 -35.05 24.77 2.28
C SER A 270 -36.43 24.11 2.25
N GLU A 271 -36.65 23.15 1.35
CA GLU A 271 -37.88 22.39 1.29
C GLU A 271 -38.15 21.59 2.56
N THR A 272 -37.12 20.93 3.08
CA THR A 272 -37.22 20.04 4.25
C THR A 272 -36.61 20.63 5.54
N VAL A 273 -35.65 21.55 5.43
CA VAL A 273 -34.96 22.16 6.59
C VAL A 273 -35.50 23.60 6.82
N LYS A 274 -35.98 23.85 8.04
CA LYS A 274 -36.32 25.19 8.55
C LYS A 274 -35.83 25.33 9.97
N GLN A 275 -34.56 25.73 10.14
CA GLN A 275 -33.92 25.75 11.44
C GLN A 275 -33.09 27.02 11.66
N THR A 276 -32.88 27.36 12.92
CA THR A 276 -32.06 28.51 13.33
C THR A 276 -31.09 28.07 14.42
N ALA A 277 -29.80 28.32 14.18
CA ALA A 277 -28.76 28.07 15.15
C ALA A 277 -28.17 29.36 15.71
N LYS A 278 -27.76 29.32 16.96
CA LYS A 278 -27.09 30.41 17.66
C LYS A 278 -25.59 30.34 17.34
N LEU A 279 -25.00 31.49 16.98
CA LEU A 279 -23.58 31.65 16.72
C LEU A 279 -23.01 32.69 17.68
N ILE A 280 -21.96 32.34 18.38
CA ILE A 280 -21.22 33.23 19.27
C ILE A 280 -19.93 33.64 18.54
N LYS A 281 -19.74 34.96 18.35
CA LYS A 281 -18.52 35.55 17.80
C LYS A 281 -17.65 36.04 18.97
N GLU A 282 -16.41 35.53 19.03
CA GLU A 282 -15.34 36.04 19.88
C GLU A 282 -14.47 37.10 19.21
#